data_de6ec8409e5821ee59d230b06988d2db
#
_entry.id   de6ec8409e5821ee59d230b06988d2db
#
_cell.length_a   1.000
_cell.length_b   1.000
_cell.length_c   1.000
_cell.angle_alpha   90.00
_cell.angle_beta   90.00
_cell.angle_gamma   90.00
#
_symmetry.space_group_name_H-M   'P 1'
#
loop_
_entity.id
_entity.type
_entity.pdbx_description
1 polymer ?
#
loop_
_entity_poly.entity_id
_entity_poly.type
_entity_poly.pdbx_seq_one_letter_code
_entity_poly.pdbx_strand_id
1 'polypeptide(L)'
;TPRWNNLCSGCVSRTPACLQMCPFKALSVAGSNTETALETVTLPHAPEVIDVPSVDSFRRPPRLSLAIRGVGGQGNLFFGKVLAQVAFLAGYDDRNILKGETHGMAQMGGPVISTFGCGEVFSPALVPGTANVLIAMEKAEVLRPGFLDLLEPGGTVLMADTRILPHGLKPEAYPSDEAIAAQLEGYRVVTVDVLNIALSLGDHKGRCANVAMLGVLSTLPPFDVVPEAVWLQALRGISRKPALWDLNHAAFMAGRGMQKG
;
A
#
# COMPACT_ATOMS: atom_id res chain seq x y z
N THR A 1 21.72 17.77 -4.58
CA THR A 1 20.73 18.44 -5.46
C THR A 1 20.91 17.90 -6.87
N PRO A 2 19.91 17.19 -7.43
CA PRO A 2 19.98 16.78 -8.83
C PRO A 2 20.04 18.04 -9.70
N ARG A 3 21.11 18.17 -10.49
CA ARG A 3 21.19 19.20 -11.53
C ARG A 3 20.31 18.74 -12.68
N TRP A 4 19.21 19.39 -12.89
CA TRP A 4 18.39 19.22 -14.07
C TRP A 4 19.14 19.88 -15.23
N ASN A 5 19.59 19.08 -16.19
CA ASN A 5 20.19 19.58 -17.41
C ASN A 5 19.10 20.27 -18.26
N ASN A 6 19.51 20.99 -19.27
CA ASN A 6 18.76 21.88 -20.17
C ASN A 6 17.45 21.32 -20.82
N LEU A 7 17.05 20.12 -20.52
CA LEU A 7 15.78 19.50 -20.92
C LEU A 7 14.55 20.14 -20.24
N CYS A 8 14.74 20.90 -19.16
CA CYS A 8 13.66 21.67 -18.49
C CYS A 8 13.52 23.12 -19.00
N SER A 9 14.18 23.53 -20.07
CA SER A 9 14.13 24.90 -20.60
C SER A 9 12.77 25.33 -21.17
N GLY A 10 11.78 24.45 -21.19
CA GLY A 10 10.43 24.74 -21.70
C GLY A 10 9.34 25.04 -20.66
N CYS A 11 9.64 24.99 -19.37
CA CYS A 11 8.67 25.31 -18.32
C CYS A 11 8.56 26.83 -18.11
N VAL A 12 7.73 27.49 -18.89
CA VAL A 12 7.46 28.94 -18.78
C VAL A 12 6.39 29.23 -17.70
N SER A 13 5.75 28.22 -17.13
CA SER A 13 4.70 28.40 -16.12
C SER A 13 5.27 28.53 -14.71
N ARG A 14 4.63 29.40 -13.89
CA ARG A 14 4.94 29.54 -12.45
C ARG A 14 4.79 28.23 -11.65
N THR A 15 4.13 27.25 -12.23
CA THR A 15 3.90 25.91 -11.65
C THR A 15 4.26 24.85 -12.69
N PRO A 16 5.52 24.38 -12.71
CA PRO A 16 5.95 23.33 -13.62
C PRO A 16 5.09 22.05 -13.51
N ALA A 17 4.84 21.39 -14.63
CA ALA A 17 4.04 20.18 -14.68
C ALA A 17 4.56 19.07 -13.74
N CYS A 18 5.88 18.97 -13.55
CA CYS A 18 6.49 18.03 -12.60
C CYS A 18 6.11 18.31 -11.14
N LEU A 19 5.84 19.57 -10.77
CA LEU A 19 5.33 19.93 -9.43
C LEU A 19 3.85 19.58 -9.27
N GLN A 20 3.05 19.82 -10.32
CA GLN A 20 1.63 19.51 -10.31
C GLN A 20 1.37 18.00 -10.32
N MET A 21 2.25 17.24 -10.99
CA MET A 21 2.12 15.80 -11.16
C MET A 21 2.85 14.98 -10.09
N CYS A 22 3.57 15.61 -9.14
CA CYS A 22 4.19 14.90 -8.05
C CYS A 22 3.13 14.49 -7.02
N PRO A 23 2.74 13.21 -6.93
CA PRO A 23 1.67 12.77 -6.03
C PRO A 23 2.03 13.00 -4.57
N PHE A 24 3.34 13.10 -4.27
CA PHE A 24 3.86 13.26 -2.93
C PHE A 24 4.26 14.69 -2.59
N LYS A 25 4.01 15.67 -3.49
CA LYS A 25 4.46 17.07 -3.32
C LYS A 25 5.95 17.19 -2.92
N ALA A 26 6.76 16.21 -3.33
CA ALA A 26 8.17 16.09 -2.95
C ALA A 26 9.10 17.02 -3.74
N LEU A 27 8.56 17.77 -4.71
CA LEU A 27 9.29 18.71 -5.55
C LEU A 27 8.93 20.13 -5.16
N SER A 28 9.92 21.04 -5.10
CA SER A 28 9.74 22.48 -4.91
C SER A 28 10.59 23.27 -5.91
N VAL A 29 10.17 24.48 -6.26
CA VAL A 29 10.98 25.39 -7.07
C VAL A 29 11.93 26.13 -6.15
N ALA A 30 13.23 26.10 -6.46
CA ALA A 30 14.20 26.89 -5.73
C ALA A 30 13.86 28.39 -5.89
N GLY A 31 13.67 29.11 -4.78
CA GLY A 31 13.31 30.53 -4.77
C GLY A 31 11.82 30.85 -4.53
N SER A 32 10.95 29.88 -4.43
CA SER A 32 9.62 30.10 -3.86
C SER A 32 9.75 30.14 -2.32
N ASN A 33 9.65 31.34 -1.73
CA ASN A 33 9.69 31.56 -0.27
C ASN A 33 8.43 31.03 0.46
N THR A 34 7.80 29.99 -0.04
CA THR A 34 6.83 29.20 0.69
C THR A 34 7.53 27.95 1.24
N GLU A 35 8.58 28.14 2.05
CA GLU A 35 8.81 27.22 3.15
C GLU A 35 7.64 27.43 4.13
N THR A 36 6.53 26.77 3.85
CA THR A 36 5.66 26.37 4.93
C THR A 36 6.56 25.50 5.79
N ALA A 37 6.97 26.00 6.96
CA ALA A 37 7.75 25.23 7.91
C ALA A 37 6.97 23.92 8.11
N LEU A 38 7.52 22.82 7.59
CA LEU A 38 6.91 21.51 7.76
C LEU A 38 6.94 21.28 9.27
N GLU A 39 5.77 21.31 9.89
CA GLU A 39 5.68 21.03 11.32
C GLU A 39 6.34 19.67 11.57
N THR A 40 7.35 19.67 12.42
CA THR A 40 8.05 18.45 12.80
C THR A 40 7.11 17.68 13.73
N VAL A 41 6.45 16.68 13.20
CA VAL A 41 5.61 15.79 14.00
C VAL A 41 6.50 14.92 14.87
N THR A 42 6.37 15.04 16.19
CA THR A 42 7.04 14.15 17.14
C THR A 42 6.18 12.90 17.32
N LEU A 43 6.67 11.78 16.81
CA LEU A 43 6.00 10.50 16.98
C LEU A 43 6.37 9.88 18.33
N PRO A 44 5.43 9.18 18.98
CA PRO A 44 5.76 8.38 20.15
C PRO A 44 6.72 7.25 19.77
N HIS A 45 7.62 6.90 20.68
CA HIS A 45 8.49 5.76 20.47
C HIS A 45 7.67 4.46 20.41
N ALA A 46 7.87 3.69 19.36
CA ALA A 46 7.27 2.38 19.21
C ALA A 46 7.89 1.36 20.17
N PRO A 47 7.15 0.33 20.61
CA PRO A 47 7.66 -0.66 21.55
C PRO A 47 8.90 -1.38 20.98
N GLU A 48 9.95 -1.50 21.78
CA GLU A 48 11.17 -2.21 21.40
C GLU A 48 10.97 -3.73 21.43
N VAL A 49 10.16 -4.20 22.36
CA VAL A 49 9.82 -5.61 22.54
C VAL A 49 8.35 -5.81 22.21
N ILE A 50 8.07 -6.78 21.37
CA ILE A 50 6.72 -7.17 20.98
C ILE A 50 6.50 -8.58 21.51
N ASP A 51 5.52 -8.75 22.38
CA ASP A 51 5.12 -10.06 22.89
C ASP A 51 4.25 -10.76 21.84
N VAL A 52 4.88 -11.67 21.10
CA VAL A 52 4.21 -12.42 20.03
C VAL A 52 3.60 -13.68 20.63
N PRO A 53 2.28 -13.88 20.48
CA PRO A 53 1.61 -15.06 21.00
C PRO A 53 2.12 -16.34 20.33
N SER A 54 2.05 -17.45 21.05
CA SER A 54 2.37 -18.77 20.49
C SER A 54 1.51 -19.07 19.27
N VAL A 55 2.10 -19.70 18.27
CA VAL A 55 1.43 -20.07 17.00
C VAL A 55 0.19 -20.93 17.24
N ASP A 56 0.18 -21.72 18.31
CA ASP A 56 -0.96 -22.58 18.66
C ASP A 56 -2.07 -21.85 19.43
N SER A 57 -1.85 -20.59 19.78
CA SER A 57 -2.83 -19.78 20.56
C SER A 57 -3.94 -19.15 19.73
N PHE A 58 -3.85 -19.23 18.41
CA PHE A 58 -4.87 -18.71 17.48
C PHE A 58 -5.08 -19.63 16.29
N ARG A 59 -6.31 -19.60 15.75
CA ARG A 59 -6.66 -20.42 14.60
C ARG A 59 -6.22 -19.72 13.33
N ARG A 60 -5.40 -20.37 12.52
CA ARG A 60 -4.99 -19.91 11.19
C ARG A 60 -6.03 -20.28 10.15
N PRO A 61 -6.34 -19.39 9.19
CA PRO A 61 -7.08 -19.77 8.01
C PRO A 61 -6.30 -20.82 7.20
N PRO A 62 -6.95 -21.77 6.55
CA PRO A 62 -6.27 -22.76 5.73
C PRO A 62 -5.52 -22.09 4.56
N ARG A 63 -6.04 -20.97 4.07
CA ARG A 63 -5.47 -20.17 2.98
C ARG A 63 -5.65 -18.69 3.26
N LEU A 64 -4.60 -17.91 3.01
CA LEU A 64 -4.65 -16.47 2.83
C LEU A 64 -4.12 -16.14 1.43
N SER A 65 -4.87 -15.37 0.66
CA SER A 65 -4.48 -15.00 -0.70
C SER A 65 -4.97 -13.60 -1.05
N LEU A 66 -4.14 -12.85 -1.74
CA LEU A 66 -4.49 -11.50 -2.21
C LEU A 66 -3.70 -11.11 -3.47
N ALA A 67 -4.25 -10.16 -4.20
CA ALA A 67 -3.54 -9.45 -5.25
C ALA A 67 -3.46 -7.97 -4.91
N ILE A 68 -2.33 -7.35 -5.27
CA ILE A 68 -2.06 -5.93 -5.05
C ILE A 68 -1.79 -5.31 -6.41
N ARG A 69 -2.56 -4.30 -6.77
CA ARG A 69 -2.28 -3.43 -7.90
C ARG A 69 -1.91 -2.03 -7.45
N GLY A 70 -1.08 -1.39 -8.24
CA GLY A 70 -0.68 -0.02 -8.01
C GLY A 70 0.24 0.47 -9.13
N VAL A 71 0.82 1.63 -8.90
CA VAL A 71 1.79 2.27 -9.77
C VAL A 71 3.20 2.03 -9.22
N GLY A 72 4.17 1.85 -10.10
CA GLY A 72 5.57 1.67 -9.70
C GLY A 72 6.04 2.78 -8.76
N GLY A 73 6.66 2.38 -7.65
CA GLY A 73 7.07 3.28 -6.57
C GLY A 73 6.16 3.28 -5.33
N GLN A 74 4.95 2.74 -5.38
CA GLN A 74 4.04 2.67 -4.22
C GLN A 74 4.39 1.58 -3.19
N GLY A 75 5.45 0.79 -3.43
CA GLY A 75 5.98 -0.14 -2.45
C GLY A 75 5.32 -1.51 -2.41
N ASN A 76 4.73 -1.99 -3.52
CA ASN A 76 4.14 -3.33 -3.61
C ASN A 76 5.12 -4.43 -3.16
N LEU A 77 6.40 -4.31 -3.52
CA LEU A 77 7.44 -5.27 -3.09
C LEU A 77 7.64 -5.29 -1.57
N PHE A 78 7.59 -4.12 -0.93
CA PHE A 78 7.67 -4.02 0.53
C PHE A 78 6.46 -4.69 1.18
N PHE A 79 5.27 -4.42 0.64
CA PHE A 79 4.02 -5.03 1.08
C PHE A 79 4.10 -6.56 1.06
N GLY A 80 4.52 -7.14 -0.07
CA GLY A 80 4.72 -8.58 -0.21
C GLY A 80 5.77 -9.16 0.77
N LYS A 81 6.83 -8.41 1.09
CA LYS A 81 7.83 -8.83 2.10
C LYS A 81 7.23 -8.91 3.49
N VAL A 82 6.44 -7.89 3.89
CA VAL A 82 5.76 -7.88 5.20
C VAL A 82 4.81 -9.06 5.30
N LEU A 83 3.99 -9.29 4.27
CA LEU A 83 3.04 -10.42 4.26
C LEU A 83 3.74 -11.78 4.38
N ALA A 84 4.85 -11.98 3.68
CA ALA A 84 5.62 -13.23 3.80
C ALA A 84 6.17 -13.43 5.22
N GLN A 85 6.65 -12.34 5.85
CA GLN A 85 7.12 -12.38 7.23
C GLN A 85 5.98 -12.63 8.21
N VAL A 86 4.81 -12.02 7.99
CA VAL A 86 3.60 -12.28 8.79
C VAL A 86 3.19 -13.74 8.70
N ALA A 87 3.13 -14.30 7.48
CA ALA A 87 2.76 -15.70 7.28
C ALA A 87 3.76 -16.65 7.98
N PHE A 88 5.06 -16.39 7.86
CA PHE A 88 6.10 -17.17 8.52
C PHE A 88 5.93 -17.12 10.05
N LEU A 89 5.79 -15.94 10.63
CA LEU A 89 5.58 -15.75 12.07
C LEU A 89 4.25 -16.34 12.57
N ALA A 90 3.23 -16.35 11.70
CA ALA A 90 1.97 -17.02 11.99
C ALA A 90 2.05 -18.55 11.88
N GLY A 91 3.20 -19.11 11.50
CA GLY A 91 3.47 -20.55 11.46
C GLY A 91 2.94 -21.26 10.23
N TYR A 92 2.80 -20.58 9.10
CA TYR A 92 2.64 -21.26 7.81
C TYR A 92 3.96 -21.87 7.37
N ASP A 93 3.89 -23.03 6.68
CA ASP A 93 5.06 -23.69 6.10
C ASP A 93 5.69 -22.73 5.06
N ASP A 94 7.00 -22.53 5.12
CA ASP A 94 7.75 -21.63 4.23
C ASP A 94 7.64 -22.01 2.76
N ARG A 95 7.50 -23.32 2.47
CA ARG A 95 7.26 -23.86 1.12
C ARG A 95 5.92 -23.43 0.53
N ASN A 96 4.98 -23.08 1.40
CA ASN A 96 3.61 -22.67 1.06
C ASN A 96 3.39 -21.15 1.30
N ILE A 97 4.46 -20.36 1.34
CA ILE A 97 4.42 -18.89 1.34
C ILE A 97 4.90 -18.42 -0.02
N LEU A 98 3.97 -18.08 -0.88
CA LEU A 98 4.24 -17.79 -2.28
C LEU A 98 3.99 -16.32 -2.61
N LYS A 99 4.88 -15.73 -3.40
CA LYS A 99 4.75 -14.38 -3.93
C LYS A 99 4.97 -14.37 -5.43
N GLY A 100 4.10 -13.68 -6.15
CA GLY A 100 4.28 -13.34 -7.55
C GLY A 100 4.53 -11.84 -7.67
N GLU A 101 5.54 -11.44 -8.41
CA GLU A 101 5.89 -10.04 -8.60
C GLU A 101 6.16 -9.76 -10.09
N THR A 102 5.52 -8.73 -10.63
CA THR A 102 5.79 -8.29 -12.00
C THR A 102 6.94 -7.30 -11.97
N HIS A 103 8.04 -7.68 -12.60
CA HIS A 103 9.21 -6.83 -12.79
C HIS A 103 9.21 -6.26 -14.22
N GLY A 104 9.78 -5.08 -14.38
CA GLY A 104 9.94 -4.48 -15.71
C GLY A 104 9.88 -2.96 -15.67
N MET A 105 9.38 -2.35 -16.75
CA MET A 105 9.27 -0.89 -16.91
C MET A 105 8.39 -0.19 -15.86
N ALA A 106 7.78 -0.95 -14.99
CA ALA A 106 6.98 -0.49 -13.85
C ALA A 106 7.71 0.49 -12.91
N GLN A 107 9.04 0.45 -12.85
CA GLN A 107 9.82 1.42 -12.07
C GLN A 107 9.68 2.87 -12.56
N MET A 108 9.17 3.07 -13.75
CA MET A 108 8.95 4.39 -14.38
C MET A 108 7.51 4.90 -14.22
N GLY A 109 6.78 4.45 -13.20
CA GLY A 109 5.39 4.88 -12.95
C GLY A 109 4.35 4.12 -13.76
N GLY A 110 4.71 2.93 -14.30
CA GLY A 110 3.77 2.02 -14.95
C GLY A 110 2.95 1.19 -13.94
N PRO A 111 1.85 0.56 -14.40
CA PRO A 111 1.04 -0.31 -13.56
C PRO A 111 1.82 -1.56 -13.14
N VAL A 112 1.68 -1.93 -11.89
CA VAL A 112 2.28 -3.14 -11.31
C VAL A 112 1.23 -4.01 -10.67
N ILE A 113 1.45 -5.32 -10.72
CA ILE A 113 0.66 -6.30 -9.97
C ILE A 113 1.62 -7.19 -9.18
N SER A 114 1.26 -7.45 -7.93
CA SER A 114 1.90 -8.45 -7.08
C SER A 114 0.83 -9.35 -6.49
N THR A 115 1.15 -10.61 -6.31
CA THR A 115 0.28 -11.59 -5.67
C THR A 115 0.96 -12.17 -4.45
N PHE A 116 0.16 -12.56 -3.49
CA PHE A 116 0.60 -13.23 -2.28
C PHE A 116 -0.37 -14.35 -1.95
N GLY A 117 0.16 -15.48 -1.49
CA GLY A 117 -0.62 -16.55 -0.94
C GLY A 117 0.17 -17.36 0.09
N CYS A 118 -0.51 -17.88 1.10
CA CYS A 118 0.07 -18.84 2.05
C CYS A 118 -0.96 -19.88 2.48
N GLY A 119 -0.45 -21.02 2.98
CA GLY A 119 -1.26 -22.17 3.36
C GLY A 119 -1.58 -23.08 2.17
N GLU A 120 -2.83 -23.37 1.91
CA GLU A 120 -3.26 -24.25 0.80
C GLU A 120 -3.14 -23.53 -0.55
N VAL A 121 -1.90 -23.18 -0.93
CA VAL A 121 -1.54 -22.55 -2.19
C VAL A 121 -0.42 -23.31 -2.87
N PHE A 122 -0.49 -23.43 -4.21
CA PHE A 122 0.45 -24.23 -5.01
C PHE A 122 1.13 -23.41 -6.11
N SER A 123 0.72 -22.17 -6.30
CA SER A 123 1.26 -21.27 -7.31
C SER A 123 1.21 -19.83 -6.82
N PRO A 124 2.21 -19.00 -7.15
CA PRO A 124 2.13 -17.56 -6.91
C PRO A 124 1.09 -16.87 -7.83
N ALA A 125 0.70 -17.49 -8.93
CA ALA A 125 -0.36 -16.99 -9.79
C ALA A 125 -1.73 -17.33 -9.18
N LEU A 126 -2.57 -16.31 -9.01
CA LEU A 126 -3.92 -16.49 -8.52
C LEU A 126 -4.85 -16.97 -9.65
N VAL A 127 -5.70 -17.91 -9.31
CA VAL A 127 -6.82 -18.33 -10.15
C VAL A 127 -8.00 -17.36 -9.93
N PRO A 128 -8.79 -17.02 -10.95
CA PRO A 128 -10.01 -16.25 -10.77
C PRO A 128 -10.91 -16.81 -9.64
N GLY A 129 -11.46 -15.92 -8.83
CA GLY A 129 -12.33 -16.29 -7.71
C GLY A 129 -11.61 -16.87 -6.49
N THR A 130 -10.29 -16.67 -6.34
CA THR A 130 -9.53 -17.24 -5.21
C THR A 130 -8.84 -16.25 -4.29
N ALA A 131 -8.83 -14.96 -4.62
CA ALA A 131 -8.26 -13.94 -3.75
C ALA A 131 -9.25 -13.56 -2.65
N ASN A 132 -8.83 -13.62 -1.39
CA ASN A 132 -9.65 -13.16 -0.25
C ASN A 132 -9.79 -11.63 -0.26
N VAL A 133 -8.72 -10.92 -0.64
CA VAL A 133 -8.67 -9.46 -0.71
C VAL A 133 -7.97 -9.02 -1.98
N LEU A 134 -8.53 -8.03 -2.66
CA LEU A 134 -7.86 -7.28 -3.70
C LEU A 134 -7.45 -5.92 -3.16
N ILE A 135 -6.22 -5.52 -3.39
CA ILE A 135 -5.69 -4.23 -2.93
C ILE A 135 -5.36 -3.36 -4.13
N ALA A 136 -5.98 -2.18 -4.21
CA ALA A 136 -5.64 -1.15 -5.17
C ALA A 136 -4.95 0.02 -4.45
N MET A 137 -3.65 0.18 -4.67
CA MET A 137 -2.86 1.29 -4.11
C MET A 137 -3.09 2.61 -4.85
N GLU A 138 -3.80 2.55 -5.97
CA GLU A 138 -4.23 3.67 -6.81
C GLU A 138 -5.63 3.37 -7.36
N LYS A 139 -6.53 4.38 -7.33
CA LYS A 139 -7.95 4.18 -7.63
C LYS A 139 -8.23 3.51 -8.98
N ALA A 140 -7.63 4.02 -10.07
CA ALA A 140 -7.91 3.51 -11.40
C ALA A 140 -7.36 2.09 -11.63
N GLU A 141 -6.44 1.64 -10.81
CA GLU A 141 -5.87 0.29 -10.94
C GLU A 141 -6.90 -0.82 -10.61
N VAL A 142 -7.98 -0.49 -9.90
CA VAL A 142 -9.08 -1.44 -9.66
C VAL A 142 -9.84 -1.78 -10.95
N LEU A 143 -9.83 -0.87 -11.93
CA LEU A 143 -10.52 -1.04 -13.22
C LEU A 143 -9.71 -1.87 -14.24
N ARG A 144 -8.53 -2.35 -13.88
CA ARG A 144 -7.72 -3.15 -14.82
C ARG A 144 -8.43 -4.46 -15.16
N PRO A 145 -8.51 -4.79 -16.46
CA PRO A 145 -9.17 -6.01 -16.90
C PRO A 145 -8.68 -7.24 -16.14
N GLY A 146 -9.61 -8.08 -15.69
CA GLY A 146 -9.32 -9.32 -14.99
C GLY A 146 -8.93 -9.16 -13.51
N PHE A 147 -8.80 -7.93 -13.00
CA PHE A 147 -8.39 -7.76 -11.60
C PHE A 147 -9.50 -8.13 -10.62
N LEU A 148 -10.71 -7.64 -10.85
CA LEU A 148 -11.87 -7.96 -10.01
C LEU A 148 -12.27 -9.43 -10.11
N ASP A 149 -12.01 -10.08 -11.25
CA ASP A 149 -12.28 -11.50 -11.45
C ASP A 149 -11.48 -12.40 -10.51
N LEU A 150 -10.36 -11.91 -9.96
CA LEU A 150 -9.55 -12.66 -9.00
C LEU A 150 -10.25 -12.81 -7.64
N LEU A 151 -11.19 -11.92 -7.29
CA LEU A 151 -11.82 -11.90 -5.97
C LEU A 151 -12.74 -13.09 -5.77
N GLU A 152 -12.61 -13.75 -4.61
CA GLU A 152 -13.55 -14.80 -4.23
C GLU A 152 -14.93 -14.22 -3.85
N PRO A 153 -16.01 -14.99 -3.94
CA PRO A 153 -17.32 -14.56 -3.47
C PRO A 153 -17.28 -14.13 -1.99
N GLY A 154 -17.76 -12.92 -1.71
CA GLY A 154 -17.71 -12.34 -0.35
C GLY A 154 -16.36 -11.75 0.06
N GLY A 155 -15.36 -11.79 -0.80
CA GLY A 155 -14.06 -11.13 -0.59
C GLY A 155 -14.17 -9.61 -0.53
N THR A 156 -13.07 -8.95 -0.21
CA THR A 156 -13.03 -7.49 -0.01
C THR A 156 -12.09 -6.81 -1.00
N VAL A 157 -12.53 -5.70 -1.58
CA VAL A 157 -11.68 -4.75 -2.30
C VAL A 157 -11.23 -3.68 -1.33
N LEU A 158 -9.93 -3.61 -1.04
CA LEU A 158 -9.30 -2.58 -0.24
C LEU A 158 -8.63 -1.57 -1.17
N MET A 159 -9.09 -0.33 -1.19
CA MET A 159 -8.65 0.69 -2.15
C MET A 159 -8.10 1.92 -1.43
N ALA A 160 -6.92 2.37 -1.85
CA ALA A 160 -6.40 3.66 -1.43
C ALA A 160 -7.13 4.79 -2.17
N ASP A 161 -7.51 5.85 -1.44
CA ASP A 161 -8.02 7.09 -2.04
C ASP A 161 -6.86 7.93 -2.61
N THR A 162 -6.16 7.34 -3.56
CA THR A 162 -4.97 7.93 -4.19
C THR A 162 -5.16 7.95 -5.70
N ARG A 163 -4.89 9.11 -6.30
CA ARG A 163 -4.90 9.28 -7.76
C ARG A 163 -3.50 9.58 -8.24
N ILE A 164 -2.99 8.77 -9.15
CA ILE A 164 -1.71 8.97 -9.83
C ILE A 164 -1.98 9.00 -11.32
N LEU A 165 -1.95 10.20 -11.89
CA LEU A 165 -2.15 10.35 -13.32
C LEU A 165 -0.97 9.74 -14.08
N PRO A 166 -1.19 8.75 -14.97
CA PRO A 166 -0.14 8.19 -15.81
C PRO A 166 0.53 9.24 -16.67
N HIS A 167 1.82 9.10 -16.89
CA HIS A 167 2.57 10.06 -17.71
C HIS A 167 1.97 10.15 -19.12
N GLY A 168 1.69 11.37 -19.57
CA GLY A 168 1.09 11.64 -20.88
C GLY A 168 -0.44 11.49 -20.96
N LEU A 169 -1.10 11.04 -19.90
CA LEU A 169 -2.56 11.05 -19.84
C LEU A 169 -3.04 12.45 -19.47
N LYS A 170 -4.08 12.93 -20.16
CA LYS A 170 -4.75 14.17 -19.79
C LYS A 170 -5.64 13.93 -18.56
N PRO A 171 -5.76 14.92 -17.65
CA PRO A 171 -6.58 14.77 -16.43
C PRO A 171 -8.02 14.34 -16.72
N GLU A 172 -8.60 14.81 -17.84
CA GLU A 172 -9.97 14.50 -18.25
C GLU A 172 -10.17 13.04 -18.69
N ALA A 173 -9.06 12.36 -19.02
CA ALA A 173 -9.09 10.94 -19.39
C ALA A 173 -8.94 10.00 -18.18
N TYR A 174 -8.72 10.54 -16.97
CA TYR A 174 -8.72 9.73 -15.75
C TYR A 174 -10.17 9.39 -15.38
N PRO A 175 -10.47 8.14 -14.99
CA PRO A 175 -11.81 7.73 -14.62
C PRO A 175 -12.39 8.59 -13.50
N SER A 176 -13.66 8.98 -13.61
CA SER A 176 -14.35 9.68 -12.53
C SER A 176 -14.62 8.75 -11.33
N ASP A 177 -14.88 9.33 -10.16
CA ASP A 177 -15.22 8.54 -8.97
C ASP A 177 -16.52 7.76 -9.17
N GLU A 178 -17.48 8.33 -9.90
CA GLU A 178 -18.73 7.66 -10.25
C GLU A 178 -18.50 6.45 -11.16
N ALA A 179 -17.58 6.57 -12.13
CA ALA A 179 -17.25 5.46 -13.02
C ALA A 179 -16.53 4.33 -12.25
N ILE A 180 -15.66 4.68 -11.30
CA ILE A 180 -15.01 3.70 -10.43
C ILE A 180 -16.04 3.03 -9.52
N ALA A 181 -16.93 3.81 -8.88
CA ALA A 181 -17.97 3.30 -8.00
C ALA A 181 -18.93 2.36 -8.73
N ALA A 182 -19.32 2.70 -9.95
CA ALA A 182 -20.19 1.85 -10.77
C ALA A 182 -19.58 0.47 -11.09
N GLN A 183 -18.25 0.40 -11.29
CA GLN A 183 -17.57 -0.88 -11.51
C GLN A 183 -17.42 -1.71 -10.21
N LEU A 184 -17.53 -1.05 -9.07
CA LEU A 184 -17.42 -1.68 -7.76
C LEU A 184 -18.79 -2.00 -7.14
N GLU A 185 -19.87 -1.74 -7.86
CA GLU A 185 -21.21 -2.08 -7.41
C GLU A 185 -21.33 -3.59 -7.17
N GLY A 186 -21.87 -3.96 -6.01
CA GLY A 186 -21.98 -5.37 -5.60
C GLY A 186 -20.74 -5.95 -4.91
N TYR A 187 -19.61 -5.23 -4.88
CA TYR A 187 -18.43 -5.63 -4.13
C TYR A 187 -18.41 -5.02 -2.73
N ARG A 188 -17.81 -5.72 -1.77
CA ARG A 188 -17.47 -5.14 -0.48
C ARG A 188 -16.21 -4.29 -0.65
N VAL A 189 -16.35 -2.97 -0.56
CA VAL A 189 -15.25 -2.03 -0.78
C VAL A 189 -14.92 -1.30 0.51
N VAL A 190 -13.62 -1.22 0.81
CA VAL A 190 -13.05 -0.40 1.88
C VAL A 190 -12.10 0.62 1.24
N THR A 191 -12.45 1.89 1.30
CA THR A 191 -11.62 2.98 0.76
C THR A 191 -10.90 3.71 1.89
N VAL A 192 -9.61 3.99 1.72
CA VAL A 192 -8.77 4.60 2.77
C VAL A 192 -7.89 5.70 2.19
N ASP A 193 -7.92 6.88 2.79
CA ASP A 193 -7.00 7.98 2.48
C ASP A 193 -5.65 7.77 3.18
N VAL A 194 -4.87 6.82 2.66
CA VAL A 194 -3.55 6.46 3.21
C VAL A 194 -2.52 7.56 3.05
N LEU A 195 -2.71 8.46 2.08
CA LEU A 195 -1.80 9.58 1.88
C LEU A 195 -1.97 10.61 2.99
N ASN A 196 -3.22 10.94 3.36
CA ASN A 196 -3.50 11.84 4.47
C ASN A 196 -2.98 11.25 5.80
N ILE A 197 -3.12 9.94 6.01
CA ILE A 197 -2.50 9.28 7.17
C ILE A 197 -0.98 9.51 7.18
N ALA A 198 -0.30 9.28 6.07
CA ALA A 198 1.15 9.48 6.00
C ALA A 198 1.54 10.95 6.25
N LEU A 199 0.81 11.90 5.67
CA LEU A 199 1.04 13.34 5.85
C LEU A 199 0.84 13.76 7.32
N SER A 200 -0.21 13.28 7.99
CA SER A 200 -0.49 13.58 9.40
C SER A 200 0.61 13.06 10.35
N LEU A 201 1.33 12.04 9.94
CA LEU A 201 2.48 11.49 10.67
C LEU A 201 3.82 12.18 10.32
N GLY A 202 3.79 13.25 9.52
CA GLY A 202 4.98 13.98 9.09
C GLY A 202 5.74 13.33 7.93
N ASP A 203 5.23 12.26 7.34
CA ASP A 203 5.82 11.67 6.14
C ASP A 203 5.31 12.35 4.87
N HIS A 204 5.85 13.53 4.59
CA HIS A 204 5.48 14.33 3.41
C HIS A 204 5.80 13.67 2.06
N LYS A 205 6.51 12.53 2.08
CA LYS A 205 6.81 11.73 0.89
C LYS A 205 5.84 10.56 0.71
N GLY A 206 4.93 10.34 1.66
CA GLY A 206 3.93 9.28 1.62
C GLY A 206 4.52 7.85 1.62
N ARG A 207 5.74 7.66 2.13
CA ARG A 207 6.43 6.36 2.10
C ARG A 207 5.80 5.33 3.03
N CYS A 208 5.15 5.79 4.11
CA CYS A 208 4.45 4.92 5.05
C CYS A 208 2.98 4.67 4.68
N ALA A 209 2.47 5.22 3.58
CA ALA A 209 1.09 5.00 3.11
C ALA A 209 0.78 3.51 2.90
N ASN A 210 1.73 2.73 2.37
CA ASN A 210 1.59 1.29 2.22
C ASN A 210 1.55 0.55 3.57
N VAL A 211 2.21 1.09 4.61
CA VAL A 211 2.14 0.53 5.97
C VAL A 211 0.78 0.80 6.61
N ALA A 212 0.21 1.99 6.39
CA ALA A 212 -1.17 2.28 6.80
C ALA A 212 -2.17 1.31 6.14
N MET A 213 -1.98 1.01 4.84
CA MET A 213 -2.79 0.03 4.13
C MET A 213 -2.66 -1.38 4.73
N LEU A 214 -1.45 -1.80 5.15
CA LEU A 214 -1.25 -3.06 5.88
C LEU A 214 -2.00 -3.06 7.21
N GLY A 215 -2.05 -1.93 7.90
CA GLY A 215 -2.84 -1.75 9.12
C GLY A 215 -4.32 -2.03 8.90
N VAL A 216 -4.90 -1.47 7.83
CA VAL A 216 -6.29 -1.74 7.46
C VAL A 216 -6.47 -3.21 7.07
N LEU A 217 -5.61 -3.77 6.21
CA LEU A 217 -5.68 -5.18 5.82
C LEU A 217 -5.72 -6.11 7.02
N SER A 218 -4.94 -5.82 8.06
CA SER A 218 -4.86 -6.64 9.27
C SER A 218 -6.15 -6.68 10.09
N THR A 219 -7.16 -5.90 9.70
CA THR A 219 -8.49 -5.88 10.34
C THR A 219 -9.58 -6.48 9.45
N LEU A 220 -9.23 -6.89 8.23
CA LEU A 220 -10.18 -7.44 7.27
C LEU A 220 -10.16 -8.97 7.27
N PRO A 221 -11.33 -9.64 7.22
CA PRO A 221 -11.37 -11.08 7.03
C PRO A 221 -10.72 -11.51 5.71
N PRO A 222 -9.97 -12.63 5.71
CA PRO A 222 -9.64 -13.50 6.84
C PRO A 222 -8.31 -13.14 7.54
N PHE A 223 -7.73 -11.97 7.26
CA PHE A 223 -6.46 -11.53 7.84
C PHE A 223 -6.58 -11.06 9.29
N ASP A 224 -7.78 -10.70 9.73
CA ASP A 224 -8.13 -10.21 11.08
C ASP A 224 -7.91 -11.24 12.20
N VAL A 225 -7.84 -12.52 11.85
CA VAL A 225 -7.55 -13.59 12.83
C VAL A 225 -6.07 -13.66 13.21
N VAL A 226 -5.18 -13.05 12.41
CA VAL A 226 -3.75 -12.97 12.72
C VAL A 226 -3.53 -11.90 13.78
N PRO A 227 -2.99 -12.24 14.96
CA PRO A 227 -2.81 -11.28 16.05
C PRO A 227 -2.00 -10.06 15.64
N GLU A 228 -2.37 -8.88 16.15
CA GLU A 228 -1.68 -7.62 15.90
C GLU A 228 -0.17 -7.70 16.15
N ALA A 229 0.23 -8.39 17.24
CA ALA A 229 1.62 -8.55 17.60
C ALA A 229 2.45 -9.27 16.51
N VAL A 230 1.84 -10.20 15.77
CA VAL A 230 2.50 -10.90 14.64
C VAL A 230 2.80 -9.91 13.50
N TRP A 231 1.84 -9.03 13.18
CA TRP A 231 2.02 -7.99 12.18
C TRP A 231 3.10 -6.99 12.58
N LEU A 232 3.04 -6.53 13.83
CA LEU A 232 4.03 -5.59 14.37
C LEU A 232 5.43 -6.20 14.39
N GLN A 233 5.57 -7.45 14.78
CA GLN A 233 6.86 -8.15 14.76
C GLN A 233 7.43 -8.29 13.34
N ALA A 234 6.58 -8.59 12.36
CA ALA A 234 6.98 -8.64 10.96
C ALA A 234 7.48 -7.27 10.46
N LEU A 235 6.76 -6.20 10.78
CA LEU A 235 7.15 -4.83 10.44
C LEU A 235 8.44 -4.42 11.15
N ARG A 236 8.60 -4.76 12.44
CA ARG A 236 9.80 -4.48 13.23
C ARG A 236 11.03 -5.12 12.61
N GLY A 237 10.92 -6.39 12.18
CA GLY A 237 12.01 -7.12 11.53
C GLY A 237 12.52 -6.47 10.24
N ILE A 238 11.65 -5.76 9.53
CA ILE A 238 11.99 -5.05 8.29
C ILE A 238 12.43 -3.61 8.57
N SER A 239 11.92 -2.98 9.62
CA SER A 239 12.18 -1.58 10.01
C SER A 239 13.45 -1.46 10.85
N ARG A 240 14.62 -1.61 10.22
CA ARG A 240 15.91 -1.73 10.93
C ARG A 240 16.35 -0.45 11.68
N LYS A 241 15.87 0.73 11.27
CA LYS A 241 16.24 2.02 11.91
C LYS A 241 15.16 2.42 12.90
N PRO A 242 15.50 2.90 14.14
CA PRO A 242 14.50 3.28 15.13
C PRO A 242 13.46 4.28 14.61
N ALA A 243 13.90 5.39 14.02
CA ALA A 243 12.97 6.39 13.46
C ALA A 243 12.05 5.85 12.34
N LEU A 244 12.51 4.85 11.57
CA LEU A 244 11.66 4.17 10.59
C LEU A 244 10.67 3.23 11.28
N TRP A 245 11.07 2.62 12.38
CA TRP A 245 10.20 1.78 13.17
C TRP A 245 9.07 2.60 13.83
N ASP A 246 9.40 3.73 14.45
CA ASP A 246 8.41 4.63 15.06
C ASP A 246 7.37 5.08 14.02
N LEU A 247 7.83 5.49 12.83
CA LEU A 247 6.95 5.89 11.73
C LEU A 247 6.07 4.73 11.23
N ASN A 248 6.66 3.57 10.98
CA ASN A 248 5.92 2.41 10.47
C ASN A 248 4.93 1.88 11.51
N HIS A 249 5.28 1.87 12.78
CA HIS A 249 4.37 1.50 13.86
C HIS A 249 3.17 2.46 13.91
N ALA A 250 3.43 3.77 13.93
CA ALA A 250 2.37 4.78 13.95
C ALA A 250 1.45 4.67 12.73
N ALA A 251 2.00 4.48 11.53
CA ALA A 251 1.22 4.32 10.30
C ALA A 251 0.35 3.05 10.31
N PHE A 252 0.91 1.93 10.78
CA PHE A 252 0.17 0.68 10.91
C PHE A 252 -1.00 0.82 11.90
N MET A 253 -0.74 1.40 13.07
CA MET A 253 -1.78 1.60 14.09
C MET A 253 -2.86 2.58 13.62
N ALA A 254 -2.48 3.66 12.91
CA ALA A 254 -3.43 4.59 12.31
C ALA A 254 -4.34 3.88 11.29
N GLY A 255 -3.77 3.03 10.42
CA GLY A 255 -4.54 2.21 9.49
C GLY A 255 -5.52 1.28 10.19
N ARG A 256 -5.09 0.58 11.25
CA ARG A 256 -5.99 -0.26 12.06
C ARG A 256 -7.12 0.51 12.73
N GLY A 257 -6.86 1.75 13.12
CA GLY A 257 -7.86 2.62 13.76
C GLY A 257 -9.01 3.04 12.85
N MET A 258 -8.81 3.04 11.53
CA MET A 258 -9.82 3.45 10.54
C MET A 258 -11.07 2.57 10.50
N GLN A 259 -10.99 1.33 10.97
CA GLN A 259 -12.11 0.37 10.96
C GLN A 259 -12.91 0.36 12.27
N LYS A 260 -12.54 1.20 13.25
CA LYS A 260 -13.22 1.25 14.56
C LYS A 260 -14.24 2.40 14.67
N GLY A 261 -14.45 3.16 13.57
CA GLY A 261 -15.38 4.28 13.47
C GLY A 261 -16.73 3.92 12.89
#